data_3a2751ead5a3e321c34febfde549f25b
#
_entry.id   3a2751ead5a3e321c34febfde549f25b
#
_cell.length_a   1.000
_cell.length_b   1.000
_cell.length_c   1.000
_cell.angle_alpha   90.00
_cell.angle_beta   90.00
_cell.angle_gamma   90.00
#
_symmetry.space_group_name_H-M   'P 1'
#
loop_
_entity.id
_entity.type
_entity.pdbx_description
1 polymer ?
#
loop_
_entity_poly.entity_id
_entity_poly.type
_entity_poly.pdbx_seq_one_letter_code
_entity_poly.pdbx_strand_id
1 'polypeptide(L)'
;MFIRKKCRTFVSNKNKKQMDNPIKAAEYIRRIEIKALWGKKHIVWDLFRHVNILSGVNGIGKSSIMNKMTAQLHYLQKKKEAIANNVEMPDENSLKVPDMDITFSPEDASYIPFDVIHIGDNRQHMSRLLNLYAYFNADKTSFYDWADKLFSVTDKTIIRDSHELLFLQDGERLTIDALSSGERQMLVILLTLLVQEKKPCVLFMDEPEISLHIEWQQQLLKIATEMNPNAQIILITHSPAVIMDGWMDTVIDVEDITVAKK
;
A
#
# COMPACT_ATOMS: atom_id res chain seq x y z
N MET A 1 -11.91 68.80 -32.18
CA MET A 1 -10.52 68.85 -31.73
C MET A 1 -10.46 68.23 -30.33
N PHE A 2 -10.29 66.89 -30.25
CA PHE A 2 -10.23 66.19 -28.99
C PHE A 2 -8.96 65.34 -28.96
N ILE A 3 -8.07 65.71 -28.08
CA ILE A 3 -6.76 65.11 -27.85
C ILE A 3 -6.96 63.81 -27.02
N ARG A 4 -6.72 62.63 -27.63
CA ARG A 4 -6.63 61.39 -26.86
C ARG A 4 -5.23 61.19 -26.26
N LYS A 5 -5.15 61.35 -24.93
CA LYS A 5 -3.96 60.97 -24.11
C LYS A 5 -3.83 59.41 -24.11
N LYS A 6 -2.73 58.89 -24.65
CA LYS A 6 -2.29 57.52 -24.49
C LYS A 6 -1.72 57.33 -23.06
N CYS A 7 -2.44 56.66 -22.19
CA CYS A 7 -1.84 56.07 -21.00
C CYS A 7 -1.09 54.78 -21.42
N ARG A 8 0.24 54.83 -21.38
CA ARG A 8 1.08 53.63 -21.41
C ARG A 8 1.17 53.10 -19.99
N THR A 9 0.46 52.02 -19.69
CA THR A 9 0.66 51.24 -18.49
C THR A 9 1.92 50.40 -18.67
N PHE A 10 2.97 50.73 -17.91
CA PHE A 10 4.15 49.89 -17.75
C PHE A 10 3.74 48.68 -16.89
N VAL A 11 3.43 47.55 -17.51
CA VAL A 11 3.32 46.30 -16.78
C VAL A 11 4.74 45.74 -16.64
N SER A 12 5.24 45.80 -15.40
CA SER A 12 6.52 45.23 -15.00
C SER A 12 6.56 43.73 -15.25
N ASN A 13 7.40 43.36 -16.20
CA ASN A 13 7.74 41.95 -16.51
C ASN A 13 8.69 41.40 -15.42
N LYS A 14 8.20 41.19 -14.21
CA LYS A 14 8.97 40.55 -13.14
C LYS A 14 8.27 39.33 -12.56
N ASN A 15 7.77 38.42 -13.39
CA ASN A 15 7.36 37.05 -12.93
C ASN A 15 7.27 36.09 -14.10
N LYS A 16 8.36 35.98 -14.90
CA LYS A 16 8.55 34.88 -15.83
C LYS A 16 9.88 34.22 -15.55
N LYS A 17 9.98 33.52 -14.45
CA LYS A 17 10.96 32.46 -14.17
C LYS A 17 10.45 31.59 -13.02
N GLN A 18 9.23 31.07 -13.11
CA GLN A 18 8.93 29.80 -12.50
C GLN A 18 9.13 28.78 -13.62
N MET A 19 10.29 28.16 -13.60
CA MET A 19 10.69 27.11 -14.51
C MET A 19 9.66 25.99 -14.44
N ASP A 20 9.16 25.57 -15.60
CA ASP A 20 8.48 24.31 -15.81
C ASP A 20 9.45 23.15 -15.49
N ASN A 21 9.66 22.87 -14.21
CA ASN A 21 10.21 21.59 -13.81
C ASN A 21 9.15 20.53 -14.19
N PRO A 22 9.52 19.53 -15.00
CA PRO A 22 8.58 18.50 -15.36
C PRO A 22 8.05 17.85 -14.08
N ILE A 23 6.73 17.76 -13.99
CA ILE A 23 6.05 17.11 -12.84
C ILE A 23 6.51 15.65 -12.82
N LYS A 24 7.32 15.27 -11.83
CA LYS A 24 7.84 13.91 -11.69
C LYS A 24 7.00 13.13 -10.68
N ALA A 25 6.57 11.94 -11.11
CA ALA A 25 5.85 11.02 -10.27
C ALA A 25 6.79 10.26 -9.33
N ALA A 26 6.36 10.05 -8.09
CA ALA A 26 7.02 9.10 -7.19
C ALA A 26 6.80 7.67 -7.71
N GLU A 27 7.85 6.86 -7.74
CA GLU A 27 7.79 5.46 -8.14
C GLU A 27 7.59 4.53 -6.92
N TYR A 28 8.28 4.82 -5.83
CA TYR A 28 8.21 4.07 -4.58
C TYR A 28 8.73 4.91 -3.39
N ILE A 29 8.49 4.44 -2.18
CA ILE A 29 9.05 5.02 -0.95
C ILE A 29 10.48 4.53 -0.82
N ARG A 30 11.44 5.47 -0.87
CA ARG A 30 12.86 5.15 -0.75
C ARG A 30 13.34 5.15 0.70
N ARG A 31 12.85 6.08 1.53
CA ARG A 31 13.32 6.24 2.90
C ARG A 31 12.23 6.85 3.77
N ILE A 32 12.20 6.42 5.01
CA ILE A 32 11.43 7.06 6.08
C ILE A 32 12.34 7.48 7.21
N GLU A 33 11.96 8.58 7.88
CA GLU A 33 12.59 9.04 9.10
C GLU A 33 11.53 9.44 10.13
N ILE A 34 11.58 8.83 11.33
CA ILE A 34 10.76 9.20 12.49
C ILE A 34 11.68 9.68 13.58
N LYS A 35 11.67 10.98 13.87
CA LYS A 35 12.60 11.60 14.84
C LYS A 35 12.36 11.13 16.27
N ALA A 36 11.12 10.84 16.61
CA ALA A 36 10.74 10.50 17.99
C ALA A 36 9.59 9.50 18.06
N LEU A 37 9.81 8.24 17.67
CA LEU A 37 8.83 7.19 17.91
C LEU A 37 8.64 7.04 19.43
N TRP A 38 7.39 7.25 19.91
CA TRP A 38 7.03 7.30 21.32
C TRP A 38 7.85 8.31 22.16
N GLY A 39 8.36 9.38 21.52
CA GLY A 39 9.20 10.37 22.19
C GLY A 39 10.63 9.90 22.51
N LYS A 40 11.02 8.70 22.10
CA LYS A 40 12.27 8.05 22.54
C LYS A 40 13.17 7.57 21.41
N LYS A 41 12.62 6.91 20.39
CA LYS A 41 13.40 6.23 19.34
C LYS A 41 13.46 7.06 18.07
N HIS A 42 14.64 7.27 17.54
CA HIS A 42 14.84 7.83 16.22
C HIS A 42 14.98 6.67 15.23
N ILE A 43 14.05 6.57 14.29
CA ILE A 43 13.99 5.48 13.29
C ILE A 43 14.36 6.06 11.95
N VAL A 44 15.26 5.37 11.25
CA VAL A 44 15.65 5.67 9.87
C VAL A 44 15.67 4.36 9.09
N TRP A 45 14.79 4.25 8.08
CA TRP A 45 14.67 3.05 7.29
C TRP A 45 14.77 3.37 5.80
N ASP A 46 15.79 2.81 5.15
CA ASP A 46 15.93 2.79 3.68
C ASP A 46 15.21 1.57 3.12
N LEU A 47 14.29 1.79 2.17
CA LEU A 47 13.40 0.76 1.64
C LEU A 47 13.82 0.33 0.24
N PHE A 48 13.64 -0.95 -0.03
CA PHE A 48 13.72 -1.52 -1.38
C PHE A 48 12.47 -1.20 -2.20
N ARG A 49 12.60 -1.24 -3.52
CA ARG A 49 11.49 -0.94 -4.44
C ARG A 49 10.32 -1.92 -4.33
N HIS A 50 10.59 -3.21 -4.07
CA HIS A 50 9.55 -4.25 -4.16
C HIS A 50 9.12 -4.77 -2.79
N VAL A 51 9.98 -5.49 -2.07
CA VAL A 51 9.62 -6.13 -0.81
C VAL A 51 10.47 -5.61 0.32
N ASN A 52 9.83 -5.29 1.44
CA ASN A 52 10.45 -4.82 2.67
C ASN A 52 9.78 -5.53 3.85
N ILE A 53 10.54 -6.25 4.62
CA ILE A 53 10.05 -7.01 5.76
C ILE A 53 10.64 -6.43 7.04
N LEU A 54 9.75 -5.98 7.93
CA LEU A 54 10.13 -5.44 9.22
C LEU A 54 9.92 -6.50 10.30
N SER A 55 11.02 -6.93 10.91
CA SER A 55 11.05 -7.90 12.00
C SER A 55 11.37 -7.25 13.35
N GLY A 56 11.37 -8.03 14.41
CA GLY A 56 11.74 -7.62 15.76
C GLY A 56 10.78 -8.15 16.80
N VAL A 57 11.15 -8.06 18.07
CA VAL A 57 10.36 -8.57 19.21
C VAL A 57 9.00 -7.86 19.33
N ASN A 58 8.05 -8.53 20.01
CA ASN A 58 6.74 -7.93 20.24
C ASN A 58 6.86 -6.66 21.08
N GLY A 59 6.04 -5.64 20.73
CA GLY A 59 6.06 -4.34 21.42
C GLY A 59 7.22 -3.41 21.04
N ILE A 60 8.14 -3.80 20.12
CA ILE A 60 9.27 -2.94 19.73
C ILE A 60 8.87 -1.70 18.92
N GLY A 61 7.69 -1.74 18.27
CA GLY A 61 7.14 -0.60 17.52
C GLY A 61 6.82 -0.86 16.06
N LYS A 62 6.86 -2.09 15.57
CA LYS A 62 6.61 -2.44 14.15
C LYS A 62 5.30 -1.86 13.62
N SER A 63 4.18 -2.23 14.22
CA SER A 63 2.85 -1.73 13.82
C SER A 63 2.72 -0.21 14.01
N SER A 64 3.41 0.38 15.02
CA SER A 64 3.44 1.83 15.19
C SER A 64 4.16 2.55 14.06
N ILE A 65 5.26 1.99 13.55
CA ILE A 65 5.98 2.50 12.38
C ILE A 65 5.07 2.42 11.16
N MET A 66 4.50 1.25 10.88
CA MET A 66 3.59 1.04 9.74
C MET A 66 2.39 1.98 9.76
N ASN A 67 1.72 2.12 10.91
CA ASN A 67 0.57 3.02 11.06
C ASN A 67 0.95 4.49 10.84
N LYS A 68 2.12 4.92 11.29
CA LYS A 68 2.64 6.27 11.01
C LYS A 68 2.90 6.46 9.52
N MET A 69 3.52 5.47 8.84
CA MET A 69 3.74 5.51 7.39
C MET A 69 2.43 5.67 6.63
N THR A 70 1.46 4.82 6.92
CA THR A 70 0.13 4.85 6.28
C THR A 70 -0.56 6.21 6.50
N ALA A 71 -0.57 6.71 7.73
CA ALA A 71 -1.17 7.99 8.07
C ALA A 71 -0.49 9.16 7.34
N GLN A 72 0.85 9.16 7.29
CA GLN A 72 1.61 10.20 6.61
C GLN A 72 1.38 10.19 5.08
N LEU A 73 1.33 9.01 4.47
CA LEU A 73 1.04 8.89 3.04
C LEU A 73 -0.36 9.39 2.71
N HIS A 74 -1.37 9.01 3.47
CA HIS A 74 -2.74 9.51 3.30
C HIS A 74 -2.83 11.04 3.50
N TYR A 75 -2.08 11.58 4.47
CA TYR A 75 -1.98 13.03 4.64
C TYR A 75 -1.39 13.72 3.41
N LEU A 76 -0.28 13.20 2.88
CA LEU A 76 0.37 13.76 1.69
C LEU A 76 -0.53 13.68 0.45
N GLN A 77 -1.29 12.61 0.27
CA GLN A 77 -2.27 12.47 -0.80
C GLN A 77 -3.39 13.51 -0.68
N LYS A 78 -4.01 13.64 0.51
CA LYS A 78 -5.06 14.63 0.77
C LYS A 78 -4.58 16.07 0.62
N LYS A 79 -3.37 16.38 1.09
CA LYS A 79 -2.76 17.70 0.94
C LYS A 79 -2.65 18.09 -0.53
N LYS A 80 -2.27 17.15 -1.37
CA LYS A 80 -2.18 17.39 -2.80
C LYS A 80 -3.54 17.58 -3.46
N GLU A 81 -4.53 16.75 -3.14
CA GLU A 81 -5.90 16.89 -3.65
C GLU A 81 -6.49 18.25 -3.28
N ALA A 82 -6.28 18.71 -2.05
CA ALA A 82 -6.74 20.01 -1.59
C ALA A 82 -6.09 21.15 -2.39
N ILE A 83 -4.77 21.08 -2.64
CA ILE A 83 -4.05 22.07 -3.46
C ILE A 83 -4.59 22.07 -4.90
N ALA A 84 -4.78 20.89 -5.50
CA ALA A 84 -5.27 20.76 -6.87
C ALA A 84 -6.69 21.30 -7.04
N ASN A 85 -7.53 21.20 -6.01
CA ASN A 85 -8.93 21.62 -6.02
C ASN A 85 -9.15 23.04 -5.42
N ASN A 86 -8.09 23.75 -5.03
CA ASN A 86 -8.17 25.03 -4.30
C ASN A 86 -9.05 24.97 -3.04
N VAL A 87 -9.01 23.85 -2.33
CA VAL A 87 -9.71 23.65 -1.07
C VAL A 87 -8.75 23.93 0.08
N GLU A 88 -9.21 24.70 1.08
CA GLU A 88 -8.44 24.95 2.28
C GLU A 88 -8.24 23.65 3.07
N MET A 89 -6.97 23.31 3.35
CA MET A 89 -6.67 22.17 4.20
C MET A 89 -7.15 22.46 5.63
N PRO A 90 -7.72 21.47 6.33
CA PRO A 90 -7.91 21.58 7.77
C PRO A 90 -6.58 21.91 8.44
N ASP A 91 -6.61 22.76 9.48
CA ASP A 91 -5.42 23.17 10.23
C ASP A 91 -4.55 21.96 10.60
N GLU A 92 -3.25 22.04 10.31
CA GLU A 92 -2.27 20.96 10.60
C GLU A 92 -2.32 20.52 12.07
N ASN A 93 -2.71 21.41 12.98
CA ASN A 93 -2.93 21.10 14.40
C ASN A 93 -4.19 20.24 14.65
N SER A 94 -5.18 20.28 13.77
CA SER A 94 -6.39 19.45 13.86
C SER A 94 -6.19 18.06 13.25
N LEU A 95 -5.32 17.93 12.27
CA LEU A 95 -4.82 16.69 11.73
C LEU A 95 -3.57 16.34 12.54
N LYS A 96 -3.61 15.32 13.39
CA LYS A 96 -2.39 14.80 14.06
C LYS A 96 -1.41 14.30 12.98
N VAL A 97 -0.72 15.24 12.32
CA VAL A 97 0.30 14.92 11.31
C VAL A 97 1.38 14.09 11.99
N PRO A 98 1.68 12.90 11.51
CA PRO A 98 2.76 12.10 12.09
C PRO A 98 4.08 12.86 11.99
N ASP A 99 4.89 12.87 13.07
CA ASP A 99 6.27 13.36 13.05
C ASP A 99 7.15 12.37 12.28
N MET A 100 7.04 12.41 10.94
CA MET A 100 7.70 11.49 10.03
C MET A 100 7.99 12.19 8.70
N ASP A 101 9.21 12.05 8.25
CA ASP A 101 9.63 12.46 6.91
C ASP A 101 9.66 11.23 5.99
N ILE A 102 9.10 11.36 4.77
CA ILE A 102 9.12 10.32 3.73
C ILE A 102 9.83 10.88 2.50
N THR A 103 10.85 10.16 2.04
CA THR A 103 11.54 10.43 0.78
C THR A 103 11.15 9.40 -0.27
N PHE A 104 10.86 9.87 -1.47
CA PHE A 104 10.48 9.01 -2.59
C PHE A 104 11.63 8.84 -3.59
N SER A 105 11.49 7.89 -4.49
CA SER A 105 12.30 7.78 -5.69
C SER A 105 11.45 8.17 -6.91
N PRO A 106 11.94 9.03 -7.82
CA PRO A 106 13.12 9.87 -7.66
C PRO A 106 12.97 10.92 -6.54
N GLU A 107 14.09 11.44 -6.01
CA GLU A 107 14.07 12.39 -4.87
C GLU A 107 13.37 13.71 -5.19
N ASP A 108 13.33 14.10 -6.45
CA ASP A 108 12.65 15.28 -6.95
C ASP A 108 11.19 15.01 -7.36
N ALA A 109 10.61 13.89 -6.92
CA ALA A 109 9.22 13.58 -7.17
C ALA A 109 8.31 14.64 -6.56
N SER A 110 7.37 15.14 -7.35
CA SER A 110 6.45 16.21 -6.96
C SER A 110 5.07 15.70 -6.59
N TYR A 111 4.77 14.42 -6.86
CA TYR A 111 3.50 13.81 -6.49
C TYR A 111 3.56 12.28 -6.32
N ILE A 112 2.58 11.75 -5.59
CA ILE A 112 2.42 10.33 -5.28
C ILE A 112 1.28 9.78 -6.17
N PRO A 113 1.58 9.04 -7.24
CA PRO A 113 0.57 8.53 -8.17
C PRO A 113 -0.02 7.17 -7.77
N PHE A 114 0.53 6.54 -6.74
CA PHE A 114 0.17 5.19 -6.34
C PHE A 114 -0.83 5.15 -5.19
N ASP A 115 -1.62 4.08 -5.16
CA ASP A 115 -2.56 3.83 -4.06
C ASP A 115 -1.83 3.34 -2.81
N VAL A 116 -2.36 3.73 -1.65
CA VAL A 116 -1.90 3.26 -0.33
C VAL A 116 -2.94 2.30 0.22
N ILE A 117 -2.54 1.05 0.38
CA ILE A 117 -3.43 -0.04 0.77
C ILE A 117 -2.91 -0.67 2.04
N HIS A 118 -3.77 -0.80 3.04
CA HIS A 118 -3.46 -1.52 4.27
C HIS A 118 -4.38 -2.71 4.41
N ILE A 119 -3.81 -3.91 4.39
CA ILE A 119 -4.52 -5.15 4.70
C ILE A 119 -4.41 -5.38 6.21
N GLY A 120 -5.49 -5.04 6.88
CA GLY A 120 -5.66 -5.23 8.33
C GLY A 120 -6.82 -6.16 8.64
N ASP A 121 -7.57 -5.89 9.72
CA ASP A 121 -8.70 -6.73 10.17
C ASP A 121 -9.81 -6.80 9.11
N ASN A 122 -10.10 -8.03 8.67
CA ASN A 122 -10.65 -8.39 7.36
C ASN A 122 -12.13 -8.14 7.13
N ARG A 123 -12.92 -7.87 8.15
CA ARG A 123 -14.40 -7.93 8.01
C ARG A 123 -14.99 -6.77 7.22
N GLN A 124 -14.43 -5.58 7.34
CA GLN A 124 -14.95 -4.40 6.63
C GLN A 124 -14.48 -4.32 5.16
N HIS A 125 -13.34 -4.92 4.85
CA HIS A 125 -12.78 -4.88 3.51
C HIS A 125 -13.41 -5.89 2.56
N MET A 126 -13.83 -7.07 3.04
CA MET A 126 -14.38 -8.15 2.20
C MET A 126 -15.61 -7.71 1.40
N SER A 127 -16.60 -7.11 2.04
CA SER A 127 -17.82 -6.67 1.34
C SER A 127 -17.54 -5.68 0.22
N ARG A 128 -16.58 -4.76 0.43
CA ARG A 128 -16.16 -3.80 -0.61
C ARG A 128 -15.44 -4.52 -1.75
N LEU A 129 -14.55 -5.45 -1.45
CA LEU A 129 -13.80 -6.21 -2.46
C LEU A 129 -14.73 -7.07 -3.30
N LEU A 130 -15.74 -7.69 -2.70
CA LEU A 130 -16.75 -8.48 -3.41
C LEU A 130 -17.59 -7.63 -4.35
N ASN A 131 -17.99 -6.45 -3.90
CA ASN A 131 -18.71 -5.52 -4.78
C ASN A 131 -17.83 -5.11 -5.97
N LEU A 132 -16.55 -4.81 -5.74
CA LEU A 132 -15.61 -4.52 -6.81
C LEU A 132 -15.42 -5.71 -7.74
N TYR A 133 -15.29 -6.93 -7.20
CA TYR A 133 -15.16 -8.16 -7.98
C TYR A 133 -16.36 -8.40 -8.91
N ALA A 134 -17.58 -8.17 -8.43
CA ALA A 134 -18.82 -8.39 -9.21
C ALA A 134 -18.88 -7.49 -10.46
N TYR A 135 -18.32 -6.28 -10.39
CA TYR A 135 -18.27 -5.32 -11.51
C TYR A 135 -16.92 -5.31 -12.25
N PHE A 136 -15.99 -6.18 -11.84
CA PHE A 136 -14.65 -6.22 -12.41
C PHE A 136 -14.65 -6.93 -13.76
N ASN A 137 -14.38 -6.18 -14.83
CA ASN A 137 -14.41 -6.67 -16.21
C ASN A 137 -13.01 -6.94 -16.80
N ALA A 138 -11.93 -6.68 -16.04
CA ALA A 138 -10.58 -6.97 -16.49
C ALA A 138 -10.24 -8.47 -16.37
N ASP A 139 -9.06 -8.84 -16.83
CA ASP A 139 -8.57 -10.22 -16.79
C ASP A 139 -8.43 -10.73 -15.36
N LYS A 140 -9.15 -11.80 -15.03
CA LYS A 140 -9.14 -12.49 -13.76
C LYS A 140 -8.28 -13.77 -13.77
N THR A 141 -7.59 -14.07 -14.86
CA THR A 141 -6.89 -15.35 -15.03
C THR A 141 -5.91 -15.63 -13.91
N SER A 142 -5.00 -14.71 -13.62
CA SER A 142 -4.03 -14.88 -12.53
C SER A 142 -4.68 -15.06 -11.16
N PHE A 143 -5.80 -14.38 -10.90
CA PHE A 143 -6.57 -14.55 -9.67
C PHE A 143 -7.16 -15.95 -9.57
N TYR A 144 -7.80 -16.45 -10.62
CA TYR A 144 -8.37 -17.78 -10.64
C TYR A 144 -7.31 -18.87 -10.48
N ASP A 145 -6.19 -18.74 -11.17
CA ASP A 145 -5.12 -19.73 -11.13
C ASP A 145 -4.49 -19.83 -9.74
N TRP A 146 -4.28 -18.69 -9.07
CA TRP A 146 -3.80 -18.67 -7.70
C TRP A 146 -4.86 -19.16 -6.70
N ALA A 147 -6.12 -18.74 -6.87
CA ALA A 147 -7.21 -19.20 -6.01
C ALA A 147 -7.37 -20.73 -6.11
N ASP A 148 -7.49 -21.29 -7.31
CA ASP A 148 -7.64 -22.72 -7.49
C ASP A 148 -6.44 -23.50 -6.92
N LYS A 149 -5.20 -23.01 -7.12
CA LYS A 149 -3.99 -23.62 -6.57
C LYS A 149 -4.00 -23.64 -5.05
N LEU A 150 -4.38 -22.55 -4.40
CA LEU A 150 -4.37 -22.44 -2.95
C LEU A 150 -5.53 -23.24 -2.32
N PHE A 151 -6.74 -23.08 -2.86
CA PHE A 151 -7.93 -23.70 -2.29
C PHE A 151 -8.04 -25.20 -2.61
N SER A 152 -7.25 -25.72 -3.58
CA SER A 152 -7.17 -27.17 -3.84
C SER A 152 -6.69 -27.97 -2.62
N VAL A 153 -5.93 -27.36 -1.71
CA VAL A 153 -5.50 -28.02 -0.45
C VAL A 153 -6.70 -28.38 0.43
N THR A 154 -7.82 -27.70 0.25
CA THR A 154 -9.09 -27.95 0.98
C THR A 154 -10.20 -28.41 0.03
N ASP A 155 -9.83 -29.04 -1.11
CA ASP A 155 -10.73 -29.57 -2.13
C ASP A 155 -11.76 -28.58 -2.66
N LYS A 156 -11.38 -27.29 -2.71
CA LYS A 156 -12.22 -26.21 -3.24
C LYS A 156 -11.66 -25.68 -4.55
N THR A 157 -12.54 -25.40 -5.50
CA THR A 157 -12.24 -24.70 -6.76
C THR A 157 -13.16 -23.52 -6.95
N ILE A 158 -12.69 -22.49 -7.64
CA ILE A 158 -13.50 -21.30 -7.88
C ILE A 158 -14.43 -21.49 -9.08
N ILE A 159 -15.68 -21.02 -8.97
CA ILE A 159 -16.64 -21.05 -10.08
C ILE A 159 -16.42 -19.82 -10.95
N ARG A 160 -15.88 -20.01 -12.17
CA ARG A 160 -15.44 -18.92 -13.05
C ARG A 160 -16.58 -18.22 -13.81
N ASP A 161 -17.69 -18.94 -14.04
CA ASP A 161 -18.83 -18.47 -14.85
C ASP A 161 -19.91 -17.73 -14.02
N SER A 162 -19.55 -17.27 -12.83
CA SER A 162 -20.46 -16.56 -11.93
C SER A 162 -20.05 -15.09 -11.75
N HIS A 163 -21.04 -14.20 -11.67
CA HIS A 163 -20.83 -12.81 -11.24
C HIS A 163 -20.50 -12.72 -9.74
N GLU A 164 -21.00 -13.68 -8.98
CA GLU A 164 -20.67 -13.81 -7.56
C GLU A 164 -19.45 -14.71 -7.37
N LEU A 165 -18.68 -14.44 -6.35
CA LEU A 165 -17.55 -15.27 -5.99
C LEU A 165 -18.02 -16.50 -5.23
N LEU A 166 -18.02 -17.63 -5.92
CA LEU A 166 -18.47 -18.91 -5.42
C LEU A 166 -17.38 -19.97 -5.57
N PHE A 167 -17.43 -20.94 -4.69
CA PHE A 167 -16.53 -22.12 -4.71
C PHE A 167 -17.34 -23.40 -4.92
N LEU A 168 -16.68 -24.40 -5.46
CA LEU A 168 -17.20 -25.75 -5.60
C LEU A 168 -16.41 -26.68 -4.67
N GLN A 169 -17.08 -27.47 -3.83
CA GLN A 169 -16.50 -28.52 -3.00
C GLN A 169 -17.47 -29.71 -2.97
N ASP A 170 -17.02 -30.91 -3.28
CA ASP A 170 -17.83 -32.14 -3.29
C ASP A 170 -19.12 -32.04 -4.13
N GLY A 171 -19.10 -31.22 -5.20
CA GLY A 171 -20.24 -30.99 -6.06
C GLY A 171 -21.22 -29.94 -5.53
N GLU A 172 -21.01 -29.39 -4.35
CA GLU A 172 -21.84 -28.33 -3.76
C GLU A 172 -21.23 -26.95 -3.98
N ARG A 173 -22.11 -25.94 -4.16
CA ARG A 173 -21.71 -24.53 -4.26
C ARG A 173 -21.59 -23.93 -2.88
N LEU A 174 -20.41 -23.35 -2.59
CA LEU A 174 -20.14 -22.68 -1.34
C LEU A 174 -20.02 -21.16 -1.55
N THR A 175 -20.61 -20.43 -0.65
CA THR A 175 -20.39 -18.98 -0.53
C THR A 175 -19.17 -18.70 0.35
N ILE A 176 -18.74 -17.44 0.37
CA ILE A 176 -17.58 -16.99 1.17
C ILE A 176 -17.76 -17.24 2.67
N ASP A 177 -19.00 -17.21 3.15
CA ASP A 177 -19.30 -17.46 4.57
C ASP A 177 -18.94 -18.89 5.02
N ALA A 178 -18.89 -19.84 4.09
CA ALA A 178 -18.48 -21.20 4.35
C ALA A 178 -16.96 -21.39 4.41
N LEU A 179 -16.16 -20.37 4.04
CA LEU A 179 -14.70 -20.42 4.09
C LEU A 179 -14.18 -20.29 5.51
N SER A 180 -13.08 -20.97 5.80
CA SER A 180 -12.32 -20.81 7.05
C SER A 180 -11.73 -19.39 7.19
N SER A 181 -11.25 -19.04 8.38
CA SER A 181 -10.60 -17.75 8.61
C SER A 181 -9.38 -17.53 7.72
N GLY A 182 -8.54 -18.57 7.57
CA GLY A 182 -7.35 -18.51 6.71
C GLY A 182 -7.70 -18.37 5.23
N GLU A 183 -8.71 -19.11 4.76
CA GLU A 183 -9.21 -18.99 3.38
C GLU A 183 -9.74 -17.60 3.11
N ARG A 184 -10.54 -17.04 4.01
CA ARG A 184 -11.02 -15.65 3.89
C ARG A 184 -9.88 -14.63 3.89
N GLN A 185 -8.87 -14.82 4.74
CA GLN A 185 -7.68 -13.96 4.78
C GLN A 185 -6.95 -13.98 3.44
N MET A 186 -6.65 -15.16 2.92
CA MET A 186 -5.99 -15.29 1.62
C MET A 186 -6.82 -14.70 0.49
N LEU A 187 -8.14 -14.91 0.52
CA LEU A 187 -9.06 -14.35 -0.46
C LEU A 187 -9.06 -12.81 -0.45
N VAL A 188 -9.00 -12.17 0.72
CA VAL A 188 -8.86 -10.70 0.83
C VAL A 188 -7.58 -10.23 0.17
N ILE A 189 -6.47 -10.92 0.38
CA ILE A 189 -5.19 -10.57 -0.25
C ILE A 189 -5.29 -10.68 -1.77
N LEU A 190 -5.79 -11.82 -2.28
CA LEU A 190 -5.95 -12.06 -3.72
C LEU A 190 -6.88 -11.03 -4.38
N LEU A 191 -8.03 -10.75 -3.77
CA LEU A 191 -8.98 -9.76 -4.28
C LEU A 191 -8.41 -8.34 -4.24
N THR A 192 -7.68 -8.00 -3.20
CA THR A 192 -7.00 -6.70 -3.10
C THR A 192 -6.04 -6.51 -4.26
N LEU A 193 -5.22 -7.51 -4.56
CA LEU A 193 -4.27 -7.48 -5.68
C LEU A 193 -4.98 -7.45 -7.04
N LEU A 194 -6.06 -8.23 -7.19
CA LEU A 194 -6.87 -8.26 -8.41
C LEU A 194 -7.40 -6.87 -8.76
N VAL A 195 -8.05 -6.18 -7.81
CA VAL A 195 -8.70 -4.89 -8.07
C VAL A 195 -7.72 -3.75 -8.33
N GLN A 196 -6.44 -3.95 -8.03
CA GLN A 196 -5.38 -2.98 -8.38
C GLN A 196 -4.98 -3.03 -9.86
N GLU A 197 -5.35 -4.07 -10.61
CA GLU A 197 -5.04 -4.18 -12.04
C GLU A 197 -3.56 -3.95 -12.36
N LYS A 198 -2.66 -4.43 -11.50
CA LYS A 198 -1.21 -4.19 -11.59
C LYS A 198 -0.80 -2.71 -11.58
N LYS A 199 -1.66 -1.81 -11.12
CA LYS A 199 -1.30 -0.40 -10.93
C LYS A 199 -0.27 -0.26 -9.81
N PRO A 200 0.62 0.75 -9.87
CA PRO A 200 1.53 1.03 -8.77
C PRO A 200 0.77 1.27 -7.47
N CYS A 201 1.18 0.59 -6.41
CA CYS A 201 0.62 0.77 -5.07
C CYS A 201 1.67 0.49 -3.99
N VAL A 202 1.44 1.01 -2.80
CA VAL A 202 2.16 0.58 -1.58
C VAL A 202 1.20 -0.27 -0.76
N LEU A 203 1.57 -1.55 -0.58
CA LEU A 203 0.78 -2.54 0.11
C LEU A 203 1.37 -2.79 1.50
N PHE A 204 0.66 -2.38 2.53
CA PHE A 204 0.99 -2.63 3.92
C PHE A 204 0.27 -3.87 4.43
N MET A 205 1.02 -4.79 5.03
CA MET A 205 0.49 -6.01 5.65
C MET A 205 1.08 -6.18 7.05
N ASP A 206 0.22 -6.20 8.07
CA ASP A 206 0.62 -6.42 9.46
C ASP A 206 0.21 -7.83 9.89
N GLU A 207 1.20 -8.69 10.05
CA GLU A 207 1.05 -10.12 10.41
C GLU A 207 -0.03 -10.84 9.57
N PRO A 208 0.00 -10.75 8.23
CA PRO A 208 -1.04 -11.33 7.37
C PRO A 208 -1.08 -12.86 7.44
N GLU A 209 -0.03 -13.47 7.95
CA GLU A 209 0.09 -14.92 8.12
C GLU A 209 -0.72 -15.49 9.27
N ILE A 210 -1.25 -14.67 10.17
CA ILE A 210 -2.12 -15.12 11.26
C ILE A 210 -3.33 -15.83 10.64
N SER A 211 -3.56 -17.07 11.00
CA SER A 211 -4.59 -17.96 10.46
C SER A 211 -4.27 -18.62 9.09
N LEU A 212 -3.18 -18.27 8.42
CA LEU A 212 -2.80 -18.95 7.18
C LEU A 212 -2.12 -20.29 7.44
N HIS A 213 -2.45 -21.27 6.59
CA HIS A 213 -1.72 -22.54 6.55
C HIS A 213 -0.26 -22.30 6.16
N ILE A 214 0.67 -23.12 6.69
CA ILE A 214 2.12 -22.93 6.50
C ILE A 214 2.52 -22.86 5.02
N GLU A 215 1.92 -23.66 4.16
CA GLU A 215 2.19 -23.67 2.72
C GLU A 215 1.76 -22.36 2.03
N TRP A 216 0.70 -21.72 2.55
CA TRP A 216 0.23 -20.43 2.04
C TRP A 216 1.12 -19.29 2.52
N GLN A 217 1.64 -19.37 3.75
CA GLN A 217 2.62 -18.43 4.28
C GLN A 217 3.86 -18.39 3.39
N GLN A 218 4.38 -19.56 2.98
CA GLN A 218 5.53 -19.67 2.08
C GLN A 218 5.30 -19.05 0.70
N GLN A 219 4.07 -19.05 0.22
CA GLN A 219 3.72 -18.52 -1.10
C GLN A 219 3.26 -17.06 -1.09
N LEU A 220 3.01 -16.48 0.08
CA LEU A 220 2.36 -15.17 0.24
C LEU A 220 3.04 -14.07 -0.57
N LEU A 221 4.34 -13.87 -0.40
CA LEU A 221 5.09 -12.82 -1.09
C LEU A 221 5.24 -13.10 -2.58
N LYS A 222 5.40 -14.36 -2.96
CA LYS A 222 5.43 -14.77 -4.37
C LYS A 222 4.11 -14.43 -5.07
N ILE A 223 2.99 -14.78 -4.46
CA ILE A 223 1.65 -14.42 -4.96
C ILE A 223 1.52 -12.91 -5.13
N ALA A 224 1.87 -12.15 -4.09
CA ALA A 224 1.73 -10.70 -4.12
C ALA A 224 2.57 -10.04 -5.22
N THR A 225 3.81 -10.49 -5.40
CA THR A 225 4.72 -9.95 -6.43
C THR A 225 4.36 -10.40 -7.85
N GLU A 226 3.84 -11.63 -8.05
CA GLU A 226 3.40 -12.10 -9.35
C GLU A 226 2.08 -11.44 -9.78
N MET A 227 1.12 -11.30 -8.85
CA MET A 227 -0.16 -10.66 -9.16
C MET A 227 -0.03 -9.15 -9.40
N ASN A 228 0.84 -8.47 -8.65
CA ASN A 228 1.14 -7.06 -8.89
C ASN A 228 2.64 -6.76 -8.79
N PRO A 229 3.40 -6.88 -9.88
CA PRO A 229 4.84 -6.60 -9.91
C PRO A 229 5.19 -5.12 -9.71
N ASN A 230 4.20 -4.23 -9.77
CA ASN A 230 4.38 -2.79 -9.56
C ASN A 230 4.09 -2.35 -8.12
N ALA A 231 3.71 -3.29 -7.25
CA ALA A 231 3.50 -3.01 -5.84
C ALA A 231 4.83 -2.88 -5.08
N GLN A 232 4.93 -1.89 -4.20
CA GLN A 232 5.89 -1.90 -3.10
C GLN A 232 5.23 -2.52 -1.88
N ILE A 233 5.76 -3.65 -1.41
CA ILE A 233 5.21 -4.39 -0.27
C ILE A 233 5.99 -4.02 0.99
N ILE A 234 5.27 -3.66 2.04
CA ILE A 234 5.81 -3.41 3.37
C ILE A 234 5.10 -4.34 4.34
N LEU A 235 5.82 -5.34 4.80
CA LEU A 235 5.29 -6.46 5.57
C LEU A 235 5.87 -6.47 6.97
N ILE A 236 5.04 -6.67 7.96
CA ILE A 236 5.44 -7.07 9.31
C ILE A 236 5.10 -8.54 9.47
N THR A 237 6.06 -9.34 9.88
CA THR A 237 5.84 -10.77 10.13
C THR A 237 6.76 -11.30 11.22
N HIS A 238 6.28 -12.31 11.92
CA HIS A 238 7.06 -13.14 12.82
C HIS A 238 7.24 -14.56 12.27
N SER A 239 6.65 -14.86 11.11
CA SER A 239 6.71 -16.20 10.54
C SER A 239 7.99 -16.43 9.74
N PRO A 240 8.84 -17.38 10.16
CA PRO A 240 9.98 -17.79 9.34
C PRO A 240 9.52 -18.31 7.95
N ALA A 241 8.34 -18.93 7.86
CA ALA A 241 7.83 -19.50 6.62
C ALA A 241 7.60 -18.45 5.52
N VAL A 242 7.18 -17.24 5.90
CA VAL A 242 7.02 -16.12 4.96
C VAL A 242 8.36 -15.64 4.40
N ILE A 243 9.42 -15.72 5.23
CA ILE A 243 10.73 -15.13 4.95
C ILE A 243 11.65 -16.09 4.17
N MET A 244 11.57 -17.39 4.46
CA MET A 244 12.58 -18.38 4.03
C MET A 244 12.65 -18.62 2.52
N ASP A 245 11.60 -18.33 1.77
CA ASP A 245 11.54 -18.58 0.33
C ASP A 245 12.10 -17.41 -0.51
N GLY A 246 13.36 -17.06 -0.26
CA GLY A 246 14.11 -16.09 -1.06
C GLY A 246 14.00 -14.62 -0.59
N TRP A 247 13.43 -14.35 0.59
CA TRP A 247 13.20 -12.99 1.08
C TRP A 247 14.10 -12.56 2.26
N MET A 248 15.04 -13.41 2.67
CA MET A 248 15.92 -13.13 3.81
C MET A 248 16.68 -11.80 3.70
N ASP A 249 17.13 -11.44 2.50
CA ASP A 249 17.90 -10.21 2.26
C ASP A 249 17.02 -8.93 2.34
N THR A 250 15.71 -9.09 2.40
CA THR A 250 14.75 -7.97 2.50
C THR A 250 14.23 -7.76 3.93
N VAL A 251 14.69 -8.60 4.87
CA VAL A 251 14.33 -8.51 6.28
C VAL A 251 15.24 -7.54 6.99
N ILE A 252 14.66 -6.65 7.77
CA ILE A 252 15.39 -5.75 8.66
C ILE A 252 14.76 -5.76 10.04
N ASP A 253 15.57 -5.74 11.09
CA ASP A 253 15.06 -5.60 12.45
C ASP A 253 14.84 -4.13 12.83
N VAL A 254 13.83 -3.86 13.65
CA VAL A 254 13.59 -2.50 14.16
C VAL A 254 14.79 -1.94 14.89
N GLU A 255 15.61 -2.79 15.52
CA GLU A 255 16.83 -2.36 16.21
C GLU A 255 17.86 -1.82 15.23
N ASP A 256 18.01 -2.44 14.05
CA ASP A 256 18.98 -2.03 13.01
C ASP A 256 18.64 -0.67 12.40
N ILE A 257 17.36 -0.30 12.36
CA ILE A 257 16.91 1.01 11.87
C ILE A 257 16.74 2.05 12.98
N THR A 258 17.03 1.67 14.24
CA THR A 258 16.99 2.59 15.38
C THR A 258 18.34 3.28 15.55
N VAL A 259 18.36 4.59 15.32
CA VAL A 259 19.57 5.40 15.49
C VAL A 259 19.84 5.61 16.97
N ALA A 260 21.03 5.22 17.42
CA ALA A 260 21.45 5.46 18.80
C ALA A 260 21.48 6.97 19.09
N LYS A 261 20.88 7.41 20.20
CA LYS A 261 21.06 8.79 20.69
C LYS A 261 22.54 8.97 21.05
N LYS A 262 23.22 9.88 20.33
CA LYS A 262 24.55 10.36 20.72
C LYS A 262 24.47 11.19 21.98
#